data_630a6373ccc06a7b48988b9f9dde8fab
#
_entry.id   630a6373ccc06a7b48988b9f9dde8fab
#
_cell.length_a   1.000
_cell.length_b   1.000
_cell.length_c   1.000
_cell.angle_alpha   90.00
_cell.angle_beta   90.00
_cell.angle_gamma   90.00
#
_symmetry.space_group_name_H-M   'P 1'
#
loop_
_entity.id
_entity.type
_entity.pdbx_description
1 polymer ?
#
loop_
_entity_poly.entity_id
_entity_poly.type
_entity_poly.pdbx_seq_one_letter_code
_entity_poly.pdbx_strand_id
1 'polypeptide(L)'
;VFLLTGKYDLLDAIFHPKSIAFVGVTTSNPFHWTRTFWDSAREFQFEGPMYPVNPRGGELNGYKVYRSVEEIPGNIDYAICTVSAKIAPEIVRECAAKGARAVHFCTAGFAETGNADVTELQQELVATASETGIRIIGPNCMGIYCPESRLSYDNGFSKQSGNVGFISQSGGNSIYTVREANWRGVKFSKVISFGNACDLNESDFLEYLIEDPKTRIIALYLEGVRDGKRFRQLLERASREKPVVLVKGGCGEGGARATSTHTGSLAGNNSVWDTLCRQLNIIKPKNMEEMVDVLATLQFMPDFKGRNVLLVGPGGGASVMLADEFERKGFKLPAVTDKIREELLGFSQAAGNMLLNPIDYSQSMQDPGSMHKAIQLLTKWKEVDFCVGFFRPSQMTDGFLDMVRQADDMIQQAFGASFKPVAYIVESAVTATRQAIAFEMAQKVVASGKPVYYSFAAAAEALRLVAEYNKRKISRL
;
A
#
# COMPACT_ATOMS: atom_id res chain seq x y z
N VAL A 1 0.06 -17.47 -27.84
CA VAL A 1 -0.49 -17.95 -26.55
C VAL A 1 0.62 -18.64 -25.75
N PHE A 2 1.50 -19.46 -26.38
CA PHE A 2 2.59 -20.20 -25.68
C PHE A 2 3.72 -19.33 -25.13
N LEU A 3 3.94 -18.12 -25.64
CA LEU A 3 4.97 -17.20 -25.17
C LEU A 3 4.58 -16.44 -23.86
N LEU A 4 3.30 -16.33 -23.54
CA LEU A 4 2.83 -15.66 -22.31
C LEU A 4 2.95 -16.56 -21.07
N THR A 5 2.72 -17.87 -21.22
CA THR A 5 2.83 -18.81 -20.09
C THR A 5 4.26 -18.92 -19.56
N GLY A 6 5.28 -18.97 -20.39
CA GLY A 6 6.68 -19.10 -19.94
C GLY A 6 7.22 -17.91 -19.13
N LYS A 7 6.74 -16.68 -19.39
CA LYS A 7 7.19 -15.49 -18.65
C LYS A 7 6.49 -15.35 -17.31
N TYR A 8 5.20 -15.66 -17.24
CA TYR A 8 4.46 -15.73 -15.98
C TYR A 8 5.09 -16.76 -15.05
N ASP A 9 5.34 -17.98 -15.54
CA ASP A 9 5.94 -19.06 -14.76
C ASP A 9 7.31 -18.70 -14.21
N LEU A 10 8.11 -17.96 -14.99
CA LEU A 10 9.42 -17.48 -14.53
C LEU A 10 9.28 -16.49 -13.36
N LEU A 11 8.41 -15.48 -13.48
CA LEU A 11 8.19 -14.50 -12.42
C LEU A 11 7.52 -15.15 -11.20
N ASP A 12 6.57 -16.06 -11.43
CA ASP A 12 5.94 -16.80 -10.35
C ASP A 12 6.96 -17.60 -9.53
N ALA A 13 7.91 -18.25 -10.20
CA ALA A 13 8.99 -18.97 -9.55
C ALA A 13 9.96 -18.03 -8.78
N ILE A 14 10.11 -16.78 -9.19
CA ILE A 14 10.88 -15.76 -8.45
C ILE A 14 10.14 -15.34 -7.18
N PHE A 15 8.81 -15.22 -7.23
CA PHE A 15 7.98 -14.93 -6.05
C PHE A 15 7.85 -16.12 -5.10
N HIS A 16 8.02 -17.34 -5.58
CA HIS A 16 7.90 -18.58 -4.80
C HIS A 16 9.16 -19.45 -4.88
N PRO A 17 10.36 -18.89 -4.50
CA PRO A 17 11.59 -19.65 -4.55
C PRO A 17 11.57 -20.77 -3.51
N LYS A 18 12.20 -21.89 -3.84
CA LYS A 18 12.36 -23.01 -2.92
C LYS A 18 13.64 -22.89 -2.09
N SER A 19 14.60 -22.07 -2.52
CA SER A 19 15.86 -21.83 -1.82
C SER A 19 16.38 -20.41 -2.10
N ILE A 20 17.07 -19.81 -1.13
CA ILE A 20 17.59 -18.44 -1.21
C ILE A 20 19.06 -18.38 -0.78
N ALA A 21 19.90 -17.73 -1.59
CA ALA A 21 21.24 -17.32 -1.19
C ALA A 21 21.26 -15.83 -0.77
N PHE A 22 21.88 -15.52 0.35
CA PHE A 22 22.07 -14.17 0.87
C PHE A 22 23.55 -13.80 0.71
N VAL A 23 23.90 -13.14 -0.40
CA VAL A 23 25.28 -12.88 -0.80
C VAL A 23 25.72 -11.51 -0.28
N GLY A 24 26.81 -11.49 0.51
CA GLY A 24 27.33 -10.28 1.14
C GLY A 24 26.78 -10.00 2.53
N VAL A 25 26.00 -10.92 3.12
CA VAL A 25 25.47 -10.75 4.47
C VAL A 25 26.60 -10.69 5.51
N THR A 26 26.58 -9.68 6.40
CA THR A 26 27.59 -9.56 7.47
C THR A 26 27.34 -10.56 8.59
N THR A 27 28.43 -11.13 9.13
CA THR A 27 28.39 -12.03 10.29
C THR A 27 28.75 -11.34 11.59
N SER A 28 29.42 -10.18 11.54
CA SER A 28 30.02 -9.51 12.70
C SER A 28 29.19 -8.38 13.31
N ASN A 29 28.29 -7.74 12.53
CA ASN A 29 27.49 -6.62 13.00
C ASN A 29 26.00 -6.91 12.81
N PRO A 30 25.22 -7.20 13.87
CA PRO A 30 23.81 -7.52 13.78
C PRO A 30 22.94 -6.32 13.37
N PHE A 31 23.42 -5.09 13.51
CA PHE A 31 22.69 -3.88 13.14
C PHE A 31 23.05 -3.36 11.74
N HIS A 32 23.90 -4.07 11.00
CA HIS A 32 24.27 -3.66 9.66
C HIS A 32 23.12 -3.92 8.67
N TRP A 33 22.85 -2.97 7.79
CA TRP A 33 21.73 -3.03 6.85
C TRP A 33 21.69 -4.30 5.96
N THR A 34 22.86 -4.91 5.65
CA THR A 34 22.92 -6.16 4.86
C THR A 34 22.27 -7.36 5.59
N ARG A 35 22.01 -7.23 6.91
CA ARG A 35 21.29 -8.23 7.69
C ARG A 35 19.79 -8.21 7.49
N THR A 36 19.23 -7.10 7.02
CA THR A 36 17.78 -6.89 6.93
C THR A 36 17.08 -8.03 6.19
N PHE A 37 17.60 -8.45 5.06
CA PHE A 37 17.00 -9.53 4.26
C PHE A 37 17.08 -10.89 4.94
N TRP A 38 18.25 -11.21 5.52
CA TRP A 38 18.47 -12.43 6.27
C TRP A 38 17.56 -12.52 7.49
N ASP A 39 17.53 -11.45 8.29
CA ASP A 39 16.75 -11.41 9.52
C ASP A 39 15.24 -11.40 9.23
N SER A 40 14.81 -10.73 8.16
CA SER A 40 13.41 -10.76 7.69
C SER A 40 12.99 -12.16 7.24
N ALA A 41 13.80 -12.86 6.45
CA ALA A 41 13.50 -14.23 6.02
C ALA A 41 13.37 -15.20 7.22
N ARG A 42 14.22 -15.03 8.25
CA ARG A 42 14.12 -15.81 9.50
C ARG A 42 12.86 -15.46 10.28
N GLU A 43 12.56 -14.16 10.44
CA GLU A 43 11.37 -13.69 11.14
C GLU A 43 10.09 -14.18 10.46
N PHE A 44 10.07 -14.21 9.12
CA PHE A 44 8.98 -14.75 8.33
C PHE A 44 8.96 -16.27 8.26
N GLN A 45 9.99 -16.94 8.83
CA GLN A 45 10.11 -18.39 8.84
C GLN A 45 10.08 -19.00 7.43
N PHE A 46 10.93 -18.46 6.53
CA PHE A 46 11.06 -19.03 5.19
C PHE A 46 11.29 -20.55 5.26
N GLU A 47 10.53 -21.33 4.52
CA GLU A 47 10.52 -22.81 4.66
C GLU A 47 11.65 -23.51 3.90
N GLY A 48 12.25 -22.85 2.92
CA GLY A 48 13.31 -23.42 2.11
C GLY A 48 14.70 -23.30 2.72
N PRO A 49 15.71 -23.97 2.14
CA PRO A 49 17.10 -23.74 2.47
C PRO A 49 17.51 -22.28 2.29
N MET A 50 18.21 -21.75 3.28
CA MET A 50 18.78 -20.40 3.31
C MET A 50 20.30 -20.49 3.41
N TYR A 51 21.00 -19.89 2.47
CA TYR A 51 22.46 -19.97 2.36
C TYR A 51 23.09 -18.58 2.55
N PRO A 52 23.62 -18.26 3.75
CA PRO A 52 24.39 -17.04 3.93
C PRO A 52 25.77 -17.17 3.29
N VAL A 53 26.15 -16.17 2.49
CA VAL A 53 27.44 -16.16 1.77
C VAL A 53 28.24 -14.91 2.16
N ASN A 54 29.47 -15.15 2.63
CA ASN A 54 30.44 -14.08 2.94
C ASN A 54 31.85 -14.63 2.83
N PRO A 55 32.83 -13.96 2.19
CA PRO A 55 34.20 -14.48 2.02
C PRO A 55 34.90 -14.84 3.32
N ARG A 56 34.48 -14.30 4.46
CA ARG A 56 35.04 -14.64 5.78
C ARG A 56 34.63 -16.04 6.28
N GLY A 57 33.56 -16.60 5.73
CA GLY A 57 32.99 -17.86 6.21
C GLY A 57 32.45 -17.76 7.64
N GLY A 58 32.43 -18.91 8.34
CA GLY A 58 31.99 -18.98 9.73
C GLY A 58 30.56 -19.46 9.90
N GLU A 59 29.88 -18.90 10.90
CA GLU A 59 28.50 -19.26 11.24
C GLU A 59 27.65 -18.01 11.45
N LEU A 60 26.38 -18.08 11.08
CA LEU A 60 25.38 -17.03 11.26
C LEU A 60 24.07 -17.62 11.78
N ASN A 61 23.76 -17.37 13.06
CA ASN A 61 22.53 -17.85 13.70
C ASN A 61 22.32 -19.38 13.58
N GLY A 62 23.37 -20.19 13.69
CA GLY A 62 23.31 -21.63 13.53
C GLY A 62 23.45 -22.14 12.09
N TYR A 63 23.58 -21.23 11.11
CA TYR A 63 23.77 -21.58 9.70
C TYR A 63 25.25 -21.47 9.30
N LYS A 64 25.76 -22.46 8.58
CA LYS A 64 27.09 -22.37 7.96
C LYS A 64 27.11 -21.22 6.96
N VAL A 65 28.10 -20.32 7.05
CA VAL A 65 28.36 -19.26 6.08
C VAL A 65 29.33 -19.77 5.03
N TYR A 66 28.90 -19.79 3.78
CA TYR A 66 29.71 -20.21 2.63
C TYR A 66 30.60 -19.05 2.20
N ARG A 67 31.79 -19.33 1.69
CA ARG A 67 32.76 -18.29 1.28
C ARG A 67 32.44 -17.71 -0.11
N SER A 68 31.85 -18.53 -0.98
CA SER A 68 31.36 -18.16 -2.31
C SER A 68 30.02 -18.84 -2.60
N VAL A 69 29.32 -18.42 -3.63
CA VAL A 69 28.08 -19.07 -4.09
C VAL A 69 28.38 -20.47 -4.61
N GLU A 70 29.57 -20.69 -5.18
CA GLU A 70 30.00 -21.98 -5.69
C GLU A 70 30.12 -23.06 -4.59
N GLU A 71 30.46 -22.68 -3.36
CA GLU A 71 30.53 -23.60 -2.22
C GLU A 71 29.17 -24.10 -1.71
N ILE A 72 28.05 -23.51 -2.14
CA ILE A 72 26.71 -23.91 -1.72
C ILE A 72 26.42 -25.33 -2.22
N PRO A 73 25.96 -26.26 -1.35
CA PRO A 73 25.61 -27.61 -1.78
C PRO A 73 24.27 -27.59 -2.53
N GLY A 74 24.28 -27.90 -3.82
CA GLY A 74 23.06 -27.96 -4.65
C GLY A 74 22.69 -26.63 -5.35
N ASN A 75 21.48 -26.60 -5.86
CA ASN A 75 20.95 -25.46 -6.62
C ASN A 75 20.32 -24.40 -5.70
N ILE A 76 20.30 -23.17 -6.19
CA ILE A 76 19.58 -22.04 -5.58
C ILE A 76 18.54 -21.53 -6.58
N ASP A 77 17.39 -21.08 -6.10
CA ASP A 77 16.35 -20.50 -6.98
C ASP A 77 16.45 -18.98 -7.07
N TYR A 78 16.82 -18.33 -5.98
CA TYR A 78 16.85 -16.87 -5.85
C TYR A 78 18.06 -16.41 -5.04
N ALA A 79 18.73 -15.36 -5.48
CA ALA A 79 19.82 -14.76 -4.74
C ALA A 79 19.53 -13.31 -4.38
N ILE A 80 19.78 -12.90 -3.15
CA ILE A 80 19.69 -11.52 -2.65
C ILE A 80 21.12 -11.05 -2.39
N CYS A 81 21.56 -10.04 -3.13
CA CYS A 81 22.93 -9.55 -3.14
C CYS A 81 23.06 -8.16 -2.53
N THR A 82 23.98 -8.05 -1.58
CA THR A 82 24.37 -6.82 -0.88
C THR A 82 25.88 -6.56 -1.02
N VAL A 83 26.44 -7.03 -2.13
CA VAL A 83 27.87 -6.91 -2.45
C VAL A 83 28.19 -5.60 -3.18
N SER A 84 29.46 -5.23 -3.27
CA SER A 84 29.90 -4.08 -4.07
C SER A 84 29.51 -4.24 -5.53
N ALA A 85 29.13 -3.14 -6.19
CA ALA A 85 28.78 -3.12 -7.61
C ALA A 85 29.86 -3.75 -8.52
N LYS A 86 31.14 -3.57 -8.17
CA LYS A 86 32.29 -4.06 -8.96
C LYS A 86 32.33 -5.58 -9.16
N ILE A 87 31.81 -6.34 -8.20
CA ILE A 87 31.83 -7.83 -8.27
C ILE A 87 30.46 -8.40 -8.71
N ALA A 88 29.47 -7.54 -8.95
CA ALA A 88 28.12 -7.97 -9.28
C ALA A 88 28.06 -8.87 -10.54
N PRO A 89 28.77 -8.62 -11.65
CA PRO A 89 28.77 -9.52 -12.82
C PRO A 89 29.31 -10.93 -12.50
N GLU A 90 30.33 -11.04 -11.65
CA GLU A 90 30.86 -12.33 -11.21
C GLU A 90 29.84 -13.11 -10.39
N ILE A 91 29.19 -12.46 -9.42
CA ILE A 91 28.12 -13.06 -8.63
C ILE A 91 26.96 -13.53 -9.51
N VAL A 92 26.62 -12.82 -10.58
CA VAL A 92 25.59 -13.27 -11.55
C VAL A 92 26.00 -14.58 -12.21
N ARG A 93 27.27 -14.72 -12.63
CA ARG A 93 27.79 -15.96 -13.23
C ARG A 93 27.75 -17.12 -12.24
N GLU A 94 28.22 -16.91 -11.00
CA GLU A 94 28.17 -17.93 -9.94
C GLU A 94 26.72 -18.36 -9.63
N CYS A 95 25.79 -17.40 -9.49
CA CYS A 95 24.37 -17.69 -9.24
C CYS A 95 23.73 -18.46 -10.39
N ALA A 96 24.03 -18.08 -11.63
CA ALA A 96 23.54 -18.77 -12.82
C ALA A 96 24.06 -20.23 -12.88
N ALA A 97 25.35 -20.45 -12.59
CA ALA A 97 25.94 -21.80 -12.53
C ALA A 97 25.28 -22.68 -11.45
N LYS A 98 24.70 -22.08 -10.40
CA LYS A 98 23.92 -22.77 -9.35
C LYS A 98 22.42 -22.87 -9.66
N GLY A 99 21.99 -22.48 -10.87
CA GLY A 99 20.60 -22.61 -11.33
C GLY A 99 19.66 -21.52 -10.86
N ALA A 100 20.16 -20.41 -10.30
CA ALA A 100 19.32 -19.30 -9.88
C ALA A 100 18.56 -18.72 -11.06
N ARG A 101 17.27 -18.44 -10.84
CA ARG A 101 16.39 -17.84 -11.86
C ARG A 101 16.51 -16.33 -11.89
N ALA A 102 16.76 -15.72 -10.72
CA ALA A 102 16.99 -14.30 -10.60
C ALA A 102 17.97 -13.97 -9.48
N VAL A 103 18.62 -12.82 -9.67
CA VAL A 103 19.44 -12.15 -8.65
C VAL A 103 18.84 -10.77 -8.39
N HIS A 104 18.62 -10.48 -7.12
CA HIS A 104 18.22 -9.18 -6.65
C HIS A 104 19.43 -8.43 -6.11
N PHE A 105 19.71 -7.23 -6.61
CA PHE A 105 20.76 -6.36 -6.11
C PHE A 105 20.18 -5.19 -5.32
N CYS A 106 20.33 -5.22 -4.00
CA CYS A 106 20.02 -4.07 -3.15
C CYS A 106 21.08 -2.97 -3.26
N THR A 107 22.27 -3.33 -3.70
CA THR A 107 23.42 -2.44 -3.84
C THR A 107 23.12 -1.27 -4.79
N ALA A 108 23.46 -0.05 -4.34
CA ALA A 108 23.56 1.15 -5.15
C ALA A 108 25.00 1.31 -5.69
N GLY A 109 25.22 2.32 -6.53
CA GLY A 109 26.53 2.62 -7.13
C GLY A 109 26.65 2.11 -8.55
N PHE A 110 25.55 2.18 -9.30
CA PHE A 110 25.47 1.89 -10.74
C PHE A 110 25.07 3.16 -11.52
N ALA A 111 24.31 3.03 -12.58
CA ALA A 111 23.95 4.13 -13.48
C ALA A 111 23.23 5.31 -12.81
N GLU A 112 22.57 5.10 -11.67
CA GLU A 112 21.91 6.16 -10.90
C GLU A 112 22.88 7.25 -10.39
N THR A 113 24.18 6.93 -10.27
CA THR A 113 25.18 7.90 -9.86
C THR A 113 25.54 8.93 -10.95
N GLY A 114 25.16 8.67 -12.21
CA GLY A 114 25.49 9.52 -13.36
C GLY A 114 26.96 9.46 -13.78
N ASN A 115 27.78 8.60 -13.18
CA ASN A 115 29.18 8.41 -13.56
C ASN A 115 29.31 7.40 -14.73
N ALA A 116 30.10 7.73 -15.74
CA ALA A 116 30.27 6.89 -16.94
C ALA A 116 30.80 5.49 -16.64
N ASP A 117 31.84 5.38 -15.77
CA ASP A 117 32.48 4.09 -15.44
C ASP A 117 31.51 3.11 -14.81
N VAL A 118 30.59 3.58 -13.96
CA VAL A 118 29.58 2.72 -13.29
C VAL A 118 28.37 2.46 -14.17
N THR A 119 28.14 3.30 -15.18
CA THR A 119 27.15 3.03 -16.23
C THR A 119 27.61 1.86 -17.10
N GLU A 120 28.90 1.80 -17.47
CA GLU A 120 29.50 0.65 -18.16
C GLU A 120 29.38 -0.62 -17.34
N LEU A 121 29.62 -0.54 -16.03
CA LEU A 121 29.46 -1.68 -15.13
C LEU A 121 28.02 -2.21 -15.09
N GLN A 122 27.01 -1.31 -15.14
CA GLN A 122 25.61 -1.76 -15.25
C GLN A 122 25.33 -2.42 -16.61
N GLN A 123 25.95 -1.94 -17.69
CA GLN A 123 25.84 -2.58 -19.00
C GLN A 123 26.48 -3.98 -19.01
N GLU A 124 27.65 -4.13 -18.39
CA GLU A 124 28.29 -5.45 -18.20
C GLU A 124 27.38 -6.40 -17.40
N LEU A 125 26.76 -5.89 -16.34
CA LEU A 125 25.83 -6.67 -15.53
C LEU A 125 24.64 -7.20 -16.36
N VAL A 126 24.05 -6.35 -17.20
CA VAL A 126 22.95 -6.73 -18.11
C VAL A 126 23.41 -7.72 -19.18
N ALA A 127 24.58 -7.50 -19.76
CA ALA A 127 25.16 -8.43 -20.74
C ALA A 127 25.37 -9.82 -20.11
N THR A 128 25.97 -9.89 -18.92
CA THR A 128 26.18 -11.13 -18.18
C THR A 128 24.86 -11.86 -17.87
N ALA A 129 23.83 -11.12 -17.50
CA ALA A 129 22.49 -11.69 -17.27
C ALA A 129 21.90 -12.28 -18.56
N SER A 130 22.05 -11.57 -19.68
CA SER A 130 21.60 -12.04 -21.01
C SER A 130 22.34 -13.31 -21.46
N GLU A 131 23.66 -13.37 -21.26
CA GLU A 131 24.52 -14.52 -21.61
C GLU A 131 24.15 -15.76 -20.79
N THR A 132 23.86 -15.58 -19.50
CA THR A 132 23.59 -16.68 -18.58
C THR A 132 22.11 -17.08 -18.51
N GLY A 133 21.21 -16.23 -19.03
CA GLY A 133 19.76 -16.44 -18.98
C GLY A 133 19.13 -16.14 -17.61
N ILE A 134 19.90 -15.67 -16.62
CA ILE A 134 19.40 -15.27 -15.31
C ILE A 134 18.74 -13.89 -15.38
N ARG A 135 17.76 -13.61 -14.53
CA ARG A 135 17.10 -12.30 -14.50
C ARG A 135 17.61 -11.43 -13.35
N ILE A 136 17.56 -10.12 -13.53
CA ILE A 136 17.99 -9.16 -12.52
C ILE A 136 16.82 -8.32 -12.02
N ILE A 137 16.68 -8.21 -10.70
CA ILE A 137 15.81 -7.24 -10.02
C ILE A 137 16.69 -6.13 -9.45
N GLY A 138 16.43 -4.89 -9.87
CA GLY A 138 17.22 -3.73 -9.46
C GLY A 138 18.21 -3.28 -10.52
N PRO A 139 19.43 -2.92 -10.15
CA PRO A 139 19.96 -2.73 -8.79
C PRO A 139 19.33 -1.55 -8.02
N ASN A 140 19.88 -1.22 -6.84
CA ASN A 140 19.43 -0.11 -6.00
C ASN A 140 17.94 -0.25 -5.60
N CYS A 141 17.56 -1.40 -5.03
CA CYS A 141 16.16 -1.67 -4.66
C CYS A 141 16.03 -2.61 -3.46
N MET A 142 14.83 -2.73 -2.91
CA MET A 142 14.54 -3.63 -1.81
C MET A 142 14.07 -5.03 -2.25
N GLY A 143 13.76 -5.23 -3.53
CA GLY A 143 13.35 -6.53 -4.05
C GLY A 143 11.91 -6.91 -3.72
N ILE A 144 11.70 -8.13 -3.25
CA ILE A 144 10.40 -8.77 -3.17
C ILE A 144 9.90 -8.92 -1.73
N TYR A 145 8.62 -8.56 -1.50
CA TYR A 145 7.83 -9.01 -0.38
C TYR A 145 6.64 -9.82 -0.90
N CYS A 146 6.57 -11.08 -0.49
CA CYS A 146 5.51 -12.01 -0.82
C CYS A 146 5.17 -12.84 0.44
N PRO A 147 4.13 -12.46 1.21
CA PRO A 147 3.81 -13.15 2.46
C PRO A 147 3.48 -14.63 2.28
N GLU A 148 2.86 -14.99 1.16
CA GLU A 148 2.50 -16.38 0.84
C GLU A 148 3.72 -17.31 0.79
N SER A 149 4.84 -16.85 0.26
CA SER A 149 6.12 -17.56 0.22
C SER A 149 7.06 -17.21 1.36
N ARG A 150 6.59 -16.41 2.33
CA ARG A 150 7.38 -15.95 3.49
C ARG A 150 8.63 -15.16 3.12
N LEU A 151 8.59 -14.51 1.96
CA LEU A 151 9.61 -13.55 1.52
C LEU A 151 9.32 -12.17 2.06
N SER A 152 10.32 -11.53 2.66
CA SER A 152 10.23 -10.13 3.09
C SER A 152 11.60 -9.47 3.10
N TYR A 153 11.61 -8.17 2.87
CA TYR A 153 12.77 -7.31 3.06
C TYR A 153 12.62 -6.38 4.28
N ASP A 154 11.59 -6.59 5.08
CA ASP A 154 11.35 -5.83 6.31
C ASP A 154 10.61 -6.70 7.32
N ASN A 155 11.15 -6.82 8.54
CA ASN A 155 10.59 -7.64 9.59
C ASN A 155 9.33 -7.05 10.25
N GLY A 156 9.05 -5.75 10.02
CA GLY A 156 7.83 -5.08 10.48
C GLY A 156 6.62 -5.26 9.56
N PHE A 157 6.75 -5.98 8.45
CA PHE A 157 5.64 -6.22 7.54
C PHE A 157 4.69 -7.31 8.06
N SER A 158 3.47 -7.34 7.53
CA SER A 158 2.49 -8.38 7.87
C SER A 158 2.88 -9.73 7.30
N LYS A 159 2.78 -10.78 8.11
CA LYS A 159 2.92 -12.17 7.63
C LYS A 159 1.67 -12.68 6.90
N GLN A 160 0.57 -11.92 6.93
CA GLN A 160 -0.68 -12.28 6.27
C GLN A 160 -0.67 -11.82 4.82
N SER A 161 -0.96 -12.75 3.91
CA SER A 161 -1.20 -12.44 2.50
C SER A 161 -2.53 -11.71 2.31
N GLY A 162 -2.58 -10.83 1.31
CA GLY A 162 -3.77 -10.08 0.93
C GLY A 162 -4.01 -10.08 -0.57
N ASN A 163 -4.61 -9.02 -1.07
CA ASN A 163 -5.05 -8.92 -2.46
C ASN A 163 -4.54 -7.67 -3.21
N VAL A 164 -3.63 -6.90 -2.60
CA VAL A 164 -3.00 -5.74 -3.25
C VAL A 164 -1.64 -6.15 -3.79
N GLY A 165 -1.44 -6.00 -5.10
CA GLY A 165 -0.11 -6.06 -5.73
C GLY A 165 0.47 -4.65 -5.82
N PHE A 166 1.71 -4.44 -5.37
CA PHE A 166 2.34 -3.13 -5.39
C PHE A 166 3.71 -3.16 -6.08
N ILE A 167 3.87 -2.31 -7.08
CA ILE A 167 5.11 -2.12 -7.83
C ILE A 167 5.66 -0.74 -7.50
N SER A 168 6.86 -0.68 -6.94
CA SER A 168 7.51 0.57 -6.53
C SER A 168 8.90 0.72 -7.11
N GLN A 169 9.15 1.84 -7.78
CA GLN A 169 10.49 2.18 -8.25
C GLN A 169 11.41 2.60 -7.10
N SER A 170 10.85 3.05 -5.96
CA SER A 170 11.57 3.48 -4.77
C SER A 170 11.48 2.45 -3.65
N GLY A 171 12.64 2.07 -3.08
CA GLY A 171 12.74 1.20 -1.90
C GLY A 171 12.12 1.84 -0.65
N GLY A 172 12.44 3.09 -0.36
CA GLY A 172 11.91 3.83 0.79
C GLY A 172 10.39 3.98 0.73
N ASN A 173 9.86 4.37 -0.43
CA ASN A 173 8.41 4.47 -0.62
C ASN A 173 7.71 3.12 -0.52
N SER A 174 8.35 2.01 -0.93
CA SER A 174 7.75 0.69 -0.76
C SER A 174 7.64 0.31 0.72
N ILE A 175 8.68 0.54 1.53
CA ILE A 175 8.66 0.28 2.97
C ILE A 175 7.58 1.12 3.65
N TYR A 176 7.59 2.44 3.40
CA TYR A 176 6.60 3.35 3.97
C TYR A 176 5.16 2.90 3.66
N THR A 177 4.87 2.67 2.37
CA THR A 177 3.52 2.32 1.93
C THR A 177 3.04 1.00 2.54
N VAL A 178 3.90 -0.02 2.56
CA VAL A 178 3.53 -1.33 3.11
C VAL A 178 3.26 -1.26 4.61
N ARG A 179 4.10 -0.54 5.36
CA ARG A 179 3.91 -0.36 6.81
C ARG A 179 2.61 0.38 7.10
N GLU A 180 2.39 1.55 6.48
CA GLU A 180 1.18 2.35 6.67
C GLU A 180 -0.09 1.62 6.24
N ALA A 181 -0.05 0.94 5.10
CA ALA A 181 -1.18 0.18 4.59
C ALA A 181 -1.50 -1.03 5.48
N ASN A 182 -0.50 -1.79 5.93
CA ASN A 182 -0.67 -2.90 6.86
C ASN A 182 -1.32 -2.47 8.17
N TRP A 183 -0.92 -1.29 8.64
CA TRP A 183 -1.46 -0.69 9.85
C TRP A 183 -2.94 -0.34 9.72
N ARG A 184 -3.39 0.03 8.52
CA ARG A 184 -4.80 0.28 8.17
C ARG A 184 -5.54 -0.98 7.70
N GLY A 185 -4.99 -2.18 7.94
CA GLY A 185 -5.62 -3.44 7.59
C GLY A 185 -5.51 -3.86 6.13
N VAL A 186 -4.87 -3.05 5.29
CA VAL A 186 -4.60 -3.41 3.88
C VAL A 186 -3.46 -4.43 3.84
N LYS A 187 -3.68 -5.56 3.18
CA LYS A 187 -2.69 -6.63 3.04
C LYS A 187 -2.30 -6.81 1.58
N PHE A 188 -1.04 -7.16 1.38
CA PHE A 188 -0.47 -7.31 0.04
C PHE A 188 -0.40 -8.78 -0.37
N SER A 189 -0.67 -9.04 -1.65
CA SER A 189 -0.36 -10.31 -2.28
C SER A 189 1.14 -10.36 -2.58
N LYS A 190 1.63 -9.33 -3.25
CA LYS A 190 3.02 -9.18 -3.66
C LYS A 190 3.42 -7.70 -3.69
N VAL A 191 4.65 -7.41 -3.29
CA VAL A 191 5.26 -6.08 -3.45
C VAL A 191 6.61 -6.24 -4.13
N ILE A 192 6.88 -5.41 -5.11
CA ILE A 192 8.14 -5.37 -5.82
C ILE A 192 8.73 -3.97 -5.74
N SER A 193 9.89 -3.86 -5.11
CA SER A 193 10.76 -2.70 -5.25
C SER A 193 11.82 -3.04 -6.30
N PHE A 194 11.92 -2.25 -7.38
CA PHE A 194 12.72 -2.64 -8.54
C PHE A 194 13.80 -1.62 -8.95
N GLY A 195 13.94 -0.47 -8.27
CA GLY A 195 15.05 0.47 -8.40
C GLY A 195 15.37 0.92 -9.83
N ASN A 196 16.61 0.70 -10.25
CA ASN A 196 17.12 1.14 -11.58
C ASN A 196 16.49 0.40 -12.77
N ALA A 197 15.82 -0.74 -12.55
CA ALA A 197 15.16 -1.52 -13.62
C ALA A 197 16.10 -1.85 -14.79
N CYS A 198 17.29 -2.36 -14.53
CA CYS A 198 18.27 -2.60 -15.59
C CYS A 198 17.89 -3.78 -16.51
N ASP A 199 17.12 -4.75 -15.99
CA ASP A 199 16.57 -5.89 -16.72
C ASP A 199 15.05 -5.98 -16.51
N LEU A 200 14.58 -6.60 -15.42
CA LEU A 200 13.14 -6.62 -15.08
C LEU A 200 12.67 -5.21 -14.69
N ASN A 201 11.56 -4.79 -15.26
CA ASN A 201 11.06 -3.43 -15.15
C ASN A 201 9.56 -3.39 -14.80
N GLU A 202 9.00 -2.19 -14.68
CA GLU A 202 7.61 -1.93 -14.33
C GLU A 202 6.60 -2.67 -15.21
N SER A 203 6.92 -2.83 -16.50
CA SER A 203 6.04 -3.50 -17.46
C SER A 203 6.00 -5.02 -17.23
N ASP A 204 7.14 -5.63 -16.88
CA ASP A 204 7.22 -7.06 -16.59
C ASP A 204 6.42 -7.43 -15.34
N PHE A 205 6.58 -6.64 -14.29
CA PHE A 205 5.86 -6.86 -13.04
C PHE A 205 4.37 -6.52 -13.17
N LEU A 206 4.01 -5.50 -13.95
CA LEU A 206 2.60 -5.19 -14.22
C LEU A 206 1.91 -6.33 -14.96
N GLU A 207 2.56 -6.88 -15.99
CA GLU A 207 2.05 -8.03 -16.74
C GLU A 207 1.81 -9.24 -15.83
N TYR A 208 2.74 -9.52 -14.92
CA TYR A 208 2.58 -10.57 -13.93
C TYR A 208 1.41 -10.32 -12.97
N LEU A 209 1.28 -9.11 -12.41
CA LEU A 209 0.19 -8.79 -11.48
C LEU A 209 -1.20 -8.77 -12.14
N ILE A 210 -1.28 -8.54 -13.45
CA ILE A 210 -2.54 -8.70 -14.20
C ILE A 210 -2.99 -10.15 -14.18
N GLU A 211 -2.07 -11.08 -14.44
CA GLU A 211 -2.34 -12.53 -14.49
C GLU A 211 -2.51 -13.15 -13.08
N ASP A 212 -1.87 -12.58 -12.04
CA ASP A 212 -1.87 -13.15 -10.70
C ASP A 212 -3.29 -13.20 -10.09
N PRO A 213 -3.85 -14.39 -9.82
CA PRO A 213 -5.21 -14.53 -9.29
C PRO A 213 -5.35 -14.04 -7.84
N LYS A 214 -4.24 -13.91 -7.11
CA LYS A 214 -4.23 -13.39 -5.73
C LYS A 214 -4.30 -11.87 -5.71
N THR A 215 -3.84 -11.20 -6.76
CA THR A 215 -3.87 -9.75 -6.87
C THR A 215 -5.22 -9.28 -7.43
N ARG A 216 -5.96 -8.48 -6.65
CA ARG A 216 -7.24 -7.89 -7.07
C ARG A 216 -7.16 -6.37 -7.26
N ILE A 217 -6.19 -5.71 -6.64
CA ILE A 217 -5.92 -4.28 -6.74
C ILE A 217 -4.45 -4.13 -7.11
N ILE A 218 -4.14 -3.27 -8.09
CA ILE A 218 -2.76 -2.99 -8.49
C ILE A 218 -2.41 -1.57 -8.07
N ALA A 219 -1.36 -1.41 -7.27
CA ALA A 219 -0.78 -0.14 -6.88
C ALA A 219 0.56 0.07 -7.57
N LEU A 220 0.85 1.30 -8.00
CA LEU A 220 2.07 1.66 -8.72
C LEU A 220 2.66 2.96 -8.15
N TYR A 221 3.95 2.94 -7.83
CA TYR A 221 4.75 4.15 -7.63
C TYR A 221 5.84 4.20 -8.69
N LEU A 222 5.78 5.17 -9.59
CA LEU A 222 6.68 5.25 -10.75
C LEU A 222 7.29 6.65 -10.88
N GLU A 223 8.58 6.69 -11.12
CA GLU A 223 9.34 7.90 -11.43
C GLU A 223 9.54 8.08 -12.95
N GLY A 224 9.57 6.97 -13.68
CA GLY A 224 9.64 6.89 -15.13
C GLY A 224 9.20 5.53 -15.64
N VAL A 225 9.18 5.35 -16.95
CA VAL A 225 8.90 4.07 -17.60
C VAL A 225 9.93 3.81 -18.72
N ARG A 226 10.34 2.55 -18.89
CA ARG A 226 11.35 2.16 -19.87
C ARG A 226 10.77 2.10 -21.28
N ASP A 227 9.65 1.43 -21.47
CA ASP A 227 8.92 1.34 -22.75
C ASP A 227 7.50 1.88 -22.56
N GLY A 228 7.31 3.15 -22.90
CA GLY A 228 6.01 3.82 -22.75
C GLY A 228 4.89 3.20 -23.57
N LYS A 229 5.20 2.60 -24.72
CA LYS A 229 4.20 1.96 -25.60
C LYS A 229 3.70 0.66 -24.99
N ARG A 230 4.60 -0.24 -24.58
CA ARG A 230 4.28 -1.51 -23.92
C ARG A 230 3.57 -1.25 -22.58
N PHE A 231 4.12 -0.34 -21.78
CA PHE A 231 3.54 0.02 -20.49
C PHE A 231 2.09 0.53 -20.63
N ARG A 232 1.81 1.42 -21.59
CA ARG A 232 0.45 1.91 -21.85
C ARG A 232 -0.51 0.78 -22.22
N GLN A 233 -0.10 -0.17 -23.05
CA GLN A 233 -0.93 -1.31 -23.44
C GLN A 233 -1.26 -2.21 -22.23
N LEU A 234 -0.26 -2.50 -21.40
CA LEU A 234 -0.45 -3.27 -20.18
C LEU A 234 -1.31 -2.53 -19.16
N LEU A 235 -1.11 -1.23 -19.01
CA LEU A 235 -1.88 -0.39 -18.12
C LEU A 235 -3.38 -0.33 -18.53
N GLU A 236 -3.64 -0.27 -19.84
CA GLU A 236 -4.98 -0.36 -20.41
C GLU A 236 -5.63 -1.72 -20.09
N ARG A 237 -4.91 -2.82 -20.27
CA ARG A 237 -5.36 -4.16 -19.92
C ARG A 237 -5.64 -4.26 -18.41
N ALA A 238 -4.69 -3.85 -17.59
CA ALA A 238 -4.83 -3.86 -16.13
C ALA A 238 -6.09 -3.14 -15.66
N SER A 239 -6.33 -1.93 -16.19
CA SER A 239 -7.46 -1.08 -15.78
C SER A 239 -8.84 -1.61 -16.18
N ARG A 240 -8.92 -2.54 -17.15
CA ARG A 240 -10.15 -3.25 -17.51
C ARG A 240 -10.46 -4.39 -16.55
N GLU A 241 -9.44 -5.03 -16.02
CA GLU A 241 -9.57 -6.24 -15.20
C GLU A 241 -9.58 -5.92 -13.69
N LYS A 242 -8.74 -4.96 -13.25
CA LYS A 242 -8.50 -4.67 -11.83
C LYS A 242 -8.47 -3.16 -11.58
N PRO A 243 -8.87 -2.66 -10.39
CA PRO A 243 -8.58 -1.29 -9.98
C PRO A 243 -7.08 -1.04 -10.00
N VAL A 244 -6.67 0.05 -10.64
CA VAL A 244 -5.26 0.50 -10.69
C VAL A 244 -5.15 1.84 -9.97
N VAL A 245 -4.22 1.92 -9.03
CA VAL A 245 -3.88 3.13 -8.26
C VAL A 245 -2.45 3.52 -8.60
N LEU A 246 -2.21 4.73 -9.10
CA LEU A 246 -0.90 5.15 -9.57
C LEU A 246 -0.48 6.49 -8.96
N VAL A 247 0.63 6.50 -8.24
CA VAL A 247 1.34 7.72 -7.85
C VAL A 247 2.54 7.91 -8.75
N LYS A 248 2.61 9.10 -9.38
CA LYS A 248 3.74 9.50 -10.23
C LYS A 248 4.68 10.41 -9.44
N GLY A 249 5.91 9.94 -9.25
CA GLY A 249 7.01 10.75 -8.70
C GLY A 249 7.59 11.72 -9.72
N GLY A 250 8.23 12.81 -9.26
CA GLY A 250 8.92 13.77 -10.13
C GLY A 250 7.98 14.65 -10.95
N CYS A 251 6.82 15.02 -10.42
CA CYS A 251 5.83 15.84 -11.12
C CYS A 251 6.18 17.32 -11.22
N GLY A 252 6.94 17.88 -10.28
CA GLY A 252 7.40 19.26 -10.28
C GLY A 252 8.86 19.36 -10.72
N GLU A 253 9.34 20.56 -11.10
CA GLU A 253 10.72 20.77 -11.58
C GLU A 253 11.79 20.26 -10.61
N GLY A 254 11.66 20.52 -9.30
CA GLY A 254 12.58 20.02 -8.28
C GLY A 254 12.52 18.50 -8.16
N GLY A 255 11.33 17.92 -8.19
CA GLY A 255 11.13 16.47 -8.19
C GLY A 255 11.67 15.81 -9.45
N ALA A 256 11.50 16.42 -10.62
CA ALA A 256 12.04 15.93 -11.88
C ALA A 256 13.58 15.89 -11.88
N ARG A 257 14.23 16.94 -11.35
CA ARG A 257 15.71 16.94 -11.15
C ARG A 257 16.14 15.85 -10.17
N ALA A 258 15.43 15.70 -9.05
CA ALA A 258 15.72 14.63 -8.08
C ALA A 258 15.58 13.23 -8.69
N THR A 259 14.54 12.99 -9.49
CA THR A 259 14.32 11.72 -10.19
C THR A 259 15.44 11.42 -11.18
N SER A 260 15.87 12.41 -11.98
CA SER A 260 16.96 12.20 -12.96
C SER A 260 18.30 11.86 -12.31
N THR A 261 18.58 12.41 -11.12
CA THR A 261 19.79 12.10 -10.34
C THR A 261 19.66 10.81 -9.51
N HIS A 262 18.46 10.40 -9.15
CA HIS A 262 18.23 9.24 -8.24
C HIS A 262 18.07 7.92 -8.99
N THR A 263 17.42 7.91 -10.15
CA THR A 263 17.10 6.67 -10.89
C THR A 263 17.50 6.72 -12.36
N GLY A 264 18.09 7.82 -12.82
CA GLY A 264 18.40 8.05 -14.24
C GLY A 264 17.16 8.09 -15.14
N SER A 265 15.97 8.21 -14.56
CA SER A 265 14.69 8.19 -15.27
C SER A 265 14.29 9.58 -15.73
N LEU A 266 13.80 9.70 -16.97
CA LEU A 266 13.15 10.94 -17.43
C LEU A 266 11.76 11.04 -16.81
N ALA A 267 11.52 12.07 -16.01
CA ALA A 267 10.26 12.26 -15.28
C ALA A 267 9.00 12.39 -16.17
N GLY A 268 9.19 12.80 -17.43
CA GLY A 268 8.09 13.00 -18.37
C GLY A 268 7.20 14.21 -18.02
N ASN A 269 6.19 14.46 -18.86
CA ASN A 269 5.23 15.55 -18.65
C ASN A 269 4.05 15.07 -17.80
N ASN A 270 3.78 15.74 -16.69
CA ASN A 270 2.69 15.39 -15.77
C ASN A 270 1.31 15.43 -16.43
N SER A 271 1.07 16.36 -17.38
CA SER A 271 -0.22 16.46 -18.09
C SER A 271 -0.52 15.23 -18.95
N VAL A 272 0.52 14.56 -19.46
CA VAL A 272 0.40 13.28 -20.19
C VAL A 272 -0.08 12.18 -19.24
N TRP A 273 0.52 12.10 -18.04
CA TRP A 273 0.11 11.15 -17.01
C TRP A 273 -1.33 11.38 -16.51
N ASP A 274 -1.72 12.65 -16.29
CA ASP A 274 -3.09 12.99 -15.89
C ASP A 274 -4.10 12.58 -16.96
N THR A 275 -3.76 12.82 -18.23
CA THR A 275 -4.61 12.45 -19.36
C THR A 275 -4.72 10.94 -19.51
N LEU A 276 -3.61 10.22 -19.42
CA LEU A 276 -3.55 8.76 -19.48
C LEU A 276 -4.40 8.13 -18.37
N CYS A 277 -4.19 8.55 -17.12
CA CYS A 277 -4.94 8.03 -15.97
C CYS A 277 -6.44 8.28 -16.12
N ARG A 278 -6.83 9.46 -16.60
CA ARG A 278 -8.25 9.79 -16.86
C ARG A 278 -8.86 8.93 -17.97
N GLN A 279 -8.14 8.78 -19.09
CA GLN A 279 -8.58 7.95 -20.22
C GLN A 279 -8.73 6.48 -19.86
N LEU A 280 -7.83 5.95 -19.05
CA LEU A 280 -7.82 4.54 -18.65
C LEU A 280 -8.61 4.26 -17.36
N ASN A 281 -9.25 5.27 -16.76
CA ASN A 281 -9.93 5.16 -15.47
C ASN A 281 -9.01 4.63 -14.33
N ILE A 282 -7.81 5.16 -14.27
CA ILE A 282 -6.83 4.87 -13.22
C ILE A 282 -7.01 5.89 -12.11
N ILE A 283 -6.99 5.44 -10.87
CA ILE A 283 -7.02 6.31 -9.71
C ILE A 283 -5.62 6.89 -9.53
N LYS A 284 -5.51 8.22 -9.53
CA LYS A 284 -4.22 8.93 -9.39
C LYS A 284 -4.20 9.78 -8.13
N PRO A 285 -3.77 9.21 -6.99
CA PRO A 285 -3.46 9.96 -5.78
C PRO A 285 -2.28 10.92 -5.99
N LYS A 286 -2.19 11.95 -5.16
CA LYS A 286 -1.12 12.96 -5.25
C LYS A 286 0.20 12.49 -4.60
N ASN A 287 0.10 11.67 -3.58
CA ASN A 287 1.22 11.19 -2.77
C ASN A 287 0.94 9.79 -2.21
N MET A 288 1.91 9.26 -1.45
CA MET A 288 1.82 7.90 -0.89
C MET A 288 0.79 7.79 0.23
N GLU A 289 0.56 8.83 1.02
CA GLU A 289 -0.47 8.84 2.07
C GLU A 289 -1.87 8.70 1.44
N GLU A 290 -2.15 9.52 0.42
CA GLU A 290 -3.42 9.45 -0.32
C GLU A 290 -3.58 8.11 -1.06
N MET A 291 -2.47 7.49 -1.51
CA MET A 291 -2.49 6.11 -2.05
C MET A 291 -2.97 5.12 -0.99
N VAL A 292 -2.44 5.19 0.22
CA VAL A 292 -2.85 4.28 1.31
C VAL A 292 -4.33 4.48 1.68
N ASP A 293 -4.81 5.74 1.72
CA ASP A 293 -6.22 6.05 1.95
C ASP A 293 -7.12 5.44 0.87
N VAL A 294 -6.72 5.55 -0.39
CA VAL A 294 -7.44 4.96 -1.54
C VAL A 294 -7.41 3.43 -1.48
N LEU A 295 -6.27 2.82 -1.15
CA LEU A 295 -6.16 1.36 -1.02
C LEU A 295 -7.06 0.84 0.11
N ALA A 296 -7.11 1.52 1.26
CA ALA A 296 -8.02 1.17 2.36
C ALA A 296 -9.49 1.31 1.91
N THR A 297 -9.83 2.36 1.17
CA THR A 297 -11.18 2.54 0.63
C THR A 297 -11.55 1.40 -0.32
N LEU A 298 -10.69 1.06 -1.28
CA LEU A 298 -10.92 -0.03 -2.24
C LEU A 298 -11.00 -1.40 -1.56
N GLN A 299 -10.22 -1.61 -0.51
CA GLN A 299 -10.20 -2.86 0.26
C GLN A 299 -11.50 -3.11 1.00
N PHE A 300 -12.03 -2.07 1.67
CA PHE A 300 -13.16 -2.20 2.60
C PHE A 300 -14.49 -1.67 2.06
N MET A 301 -14.46 -0.85 1.01
CA MET A 301 -15.64 -0.27 0.37
C MET A 301 -15.55 -0.35 -1.17
N PRO A 302 -15.29 -1.56 -1.76
CA PRO A 302 -14.96 -1.67 -3.19
C PRO A 302 -16.10 -1.23 -4.11
N ASP A 303 -17.34 -1.44 -3.70
CA ASP A 303 -18.53 -1.28 -4.54
C ASP A 303 -19.41 -0.11 -4.12
N PHE A 304 -18.92 0.80 -3.23
CA PHE A 304 -19.76 1.91 -2.84
C PHE A 304 -20.05 2.85 -4.02
N LYS A 305 -21.27 3.31 -4.09
CA LYS A 305 -21.80 4.12 -5.19
C LYS A 305 -22.52 5.35 -4.63
N GLY A 306 -22.65 6.33 -5.48
CA GLY A 306 -23.36 7.55 -5.12
C GLY A 306 -22.49 8.58 -4.41
N ARG A 307 -23.14 9.68 -4.03
CA ARG A 307 -22.49 10.84 -3.40
C ARG A 307 -23.26 11.38 -2.20
N ASN A 308 -24.34 10.72 -1.82
CA ASN A 308 -25.14 11.13 -0.69
C ASN A 308 -24.58 10.49 0.58
N VAL A 309 -23.99 11.30 1.44
CA VAL A 309 -23.32 10.86 2.67
C VAL A 309 -24.12 11.23 3.91
N LEU A 310 -24.16 10.31 4.87
CA LEU A 310 -24.54 10.58 6.25
C LEU A 310 -23.28 10.77 7.09
N LEU A 311 -23.14 11.92 7.72
CA LEU A 311 -22.03 12.25 8.62
C LEU A 311 -22.50 12.15 10.08
N VAL A 312 -21.75 11.44 10.93
CA VAL A 312 -22.12 11.19 12.32
C VAL A 312 -20.89 11.35 13.22
N GLY A 313 -20.98 12.22 14.22
CA GLY A 313 -19.88 12.39 15.15
C GLY A 313 -20.17 13.40 16.26
N PRO A 314 -19.27 13.58 17.23
CA PRO A 314 -19.44 14.53 18.32
C PRO A 314 -18.93 15.93 17.95
N GLY A 315 -19.70 16.97 18.33
CA GLY A 315 -19.29 18.37 18.28
C GLY A 315 -19.82 19.15 17.08
N GLY A 316 -20.71 20.11 17.34
CA GLY A 316 -21.36 20.90 16.31
C GLY A 316 -20.41 21.65 15.39
N GLY A 317 -19.35 22.28 15.94
CA GLY A 317 -18.33 22.95 15.13
C GLY A 317 -17.54 21.99 14.24
N ALA A 318 -17.25 20.78 14.72
CA ALA A 318 -16.59 19.74 13.92
C ALA A 318 -17.51 19.25 12.78
N SER A 319 -18.79 19.07 13.09
CA SER A 319 -19.82 18.67 12.10
C SER A 319 -19.93 19.67 10.94
N VAL A 320 -19.90 20.99 11.24
CA VAL A 320 -19.90 22.05 10.22
C VAL A 320 -18.66 21.94 9.32
N MET A 321 -17.47 21.84 9.92
CA MET A 321 -16.21 21.74 9.16
C MET A 321 -16.17 20.49 8.28
N LEU A 322 -16.69 19.37 8.80
CA LEU A 322 -16.76 18.10 8.05
C LEU A 322 -17.73 18.22 6.87
N ALA A 323 -18.89 18.81 7.08
CA ALA A 323 -19.88 19.05 6.03
C ALA A 323 -19.27 19.89 4.89
N ASP A 324 -18.64 21.02 5.20
CA ASP A 324 -17.97 21.89 4.24
C ASP A 324 -16.89 21.14 3.43
N GLU A 325 -16.10 20.27 4.09
CA GLU A 325 -15.06 19.51 3.42
C GLU A 325 -15.64 18.51 2.43
N PHE A 326 -16.69 17.79 2.82
CA PHE A 326 -17.34 16.81 1.95
C PHE A 326 -18.07 17.48 0.78
N GLU A 327 -18.77 18.60 1.01
CA GLU A 327 -19.45 19.34 -0.05
C GLU A 327 -18.45 19.94 -1.06
N ARG A 328 -17.31 20.47 -0.60
CA ARG A 328 -16.22 20.93 -1.50
C ARG A 328 -15.70 19.84 -2.40
N LYS A 329 -15.76 18.57 -1.96
CA LYS A 329 -15.38 17.40 -2.76
C LYS A 329 -16.53 16.84 -3.61
N GLY A 330 -17.70 17.51 -3.62
CA GLY A 330 -18.86 17.19 -4.45
C GLY A 330 -19.72 16.06 -3.88
N PHE A 331 -19.64 15.79 -2.59
CA PHE A 331 -20.63 14.99 -1.88
C PHE A 331 -21.87 15.82 -1.57
N LYS A 332 -22.96 15.14 -1.25
CA LYS A 332 -24.23 15.76 -0.87
C LYS A 332 -24.64 15.23 0.49
N LEU A 333 -25.15 16.10 1.32
CA LEU A 333 -25.69 15.76 2.62
C LEU A 333 -27.22 15.91 2.55
N PRO A 334 -27.96 14.82 2.27
CA PRO A 334 -29.42 14.88 2.21
C PRO A 334 -29.98 15.42 3.53
N ALA A 335 -30.97 16.32 3.47
CA ALA A 335 -31.65 16.81 4.64
C ALA A 335 -32.55 15.72 5.22
N VAL A 336 -32.51 15.53 6.54
CA VAL A 336 -33.35 14.58 7.26
C VAL A 336 -34.82 14.96 7.05
N THR A 337 -35.64 14.02 6.61
CA THR A 337 -37.06 14.24 6.37
C THR A 337 -37.81 14.46 7.69
N ASP A 338 -38.94 15.18 7.67
CA ASP A 338 -39.75 15.44 8.87
C ASP A 338 -40.14 14.13 9.58
N LYS A 339 -40.52 13.11 8.82
CA LYS A 339 -40.83 11.77 9.36
C LYS A 339 -39.68 11.17 10.16
N ILE A 340 -38.47 11.16 9.59
CA ILE A 340 -37.28 10.63 10.29
C ILE A 340 -36.94 11.49 11.48
N ARG A 341 -37.11 12.82 11.37
CA ARG A 341 -36.87 13.76 12.46
C ARG A 341 -37.83 13.51 13.64
N GLU A 342 -39.12 13.30 13.36
CA GLU A 342 -40.12 12.96 14.38
C GLU A 342 -39.77 11.64 15.10
N GLU A 343 -39.36 10.61 14.36
CA GLU A 343 -38.91 9.34 14.94
C GLU A 343 -37.67 9.53 15.83
N LEU A 344 -36.68 10.34 15.40
CA LEU A 344 -35.49 10.66 16.18
C LEU A 344 -35.83 11.41 17.46
N LEU A 345 -36.74 12.39 17.41
CA LEU A 345 -37.22 13.14 18.58
C LEU A 345 -37.96 12.28 19.57
N GLY A 346 -38.58 11.17 19.14
CA GLY A 346 -39.28 10.23 19.99
C GLY A 346 -38.39 9.51 21.02
N PHE A 347 -37.09 9.40 20.75
CA PHE A 347 -36.14 8.75 21.66
C PHE A 347 -34.87 9.54 21.96
N SER A 348 -34.65 10.69 21.31
CA SER A 348 -33.50 11.58 21.56
C SER A 348 -33.97 13.00 21.85
N GLN A 349 -34.23 13.28 23.14
CA GLN A 349 -34.77 14.59 23.56
C GLN A 349 -33.69 15.57 24.05
N ALA A 350 -32.41 15.25 23.94
CA ALA A 350 -31.35 16.11 24.42
C ALA A 350 -31.33 17.44 23.69
N ALA A 351 -31.53 18.54 24.42
CA ALA A 351 -31.38 19.88 23.90
C ALA A 351 -29.96 20.09 23.37
N GLY A 352 -29.83 20.60 22.14
CA GLY A 352 -28.54 20.87 21.50
C GLY A 352 -28.02 19.77 20.57
N ASN A 353 -28.68 18.60 20.49
CA ASN A 353 -28.37 17.63 19.44
C ASN A 353 -28.79 18.16 18.06
N MET A 354 -27.90 18.17 17.12
CA MET A 354 -28.26 18.37 15.71
C MET A 354 -28.76 17.05 15.14
N LEU A 355 -30.09 16.90 15.04
CA LEU A 355 -30.76 15.77 14.38
C LEU A 355 -30.97 16.04 12.88
N LEU A 356 -30.00 16.66 12.29
CA LEU A 356 -29.89 16.95 10.86
C LEU A 356 -28.69 16.17 10.32
N ASN A 357 -28.47 16.19 9.04
CA ASN A 357 -27.22 15.68 8.48
C ASN A 357 -26.24 16.86 8.29
N PRO A 358 -25.11 16.93 9.01
CA PRO A 358 -24.50 15.95 9.93
C PRO A 358 -25.28 15.74 11.25
N ILE A 359 -25.14 14.54 11.80
CA ILE A 359 -25.66 14.22 13.14
C ILE A 359 -24.59 14.53 14.18
N ASP A 360 -24.88 15.48 15.08
CA ASP A 360 -24.06 15.73 16.26
C ASP A 360 -24.71 15.11 17.50
N TYR A 361 -24.02 14.12 18.08
CA TYR A 361 -24.50 13.41 19.26
C TYR A 361 -23.78 13.82 20.55
N SER A 362 -23.03 14.91 20.55
CA SER A 362 -22.23 15.33 21.72
C SER A 362 -23.02 15.43 23.03
N GLN A 363 -24.29 15.83 22.96
CA GLN A 363 -25.19 15.92 24.12
C GLN A 363 -25.81 14.55 24.51
N SER A 364 -25.76 13.56 23.63
CA SER A 364 -26.31 12.21 23.86
C SER A 364 -25.26 11.19 24.28
N MET A 365 -24.02 11.59 24.52
CA MET A 365 -22.95 10.67 24.94
C MET A 365 -23.25 9.97 26.29
N GLN A 366 -24.13 10.56 27.13
CA GLN A 366 -24.61 9.96 28.38
C GLN A 366 -25.76 8.96 28.16
N ASP A 367 -26.36 8.92 26.95
CA ASP A 367 -27.39 7.97 26.55
C ASP A 367 -27.00 7.24 25.23
N PRO A 368 -26.03 6.33 25.30
CA PRO A 368 -25.56 5.60 24.15
C PRO A 368 -26.63 4.74 23.47
N GLY A 369 -27.66 4.33 24.21
CA GLY A 369 -28.78 3.53 23.67
C GLY A 369 -29.63 4.29 22.67
N SER A 370 -29.93 5.56 22.92
CA SER A 370 -30.66 6.43 22.01
C SER A 370 -29.84 6.73 20.75
N MET A 371 -28.53 6.94 20.90
CA MET A 371 -27.60 7.12 19.78
C MET A 371 -27.55 5.88 18.88
N HIS A 372 -27.46 4.69 19.46
CA HIS A 372 -27.48 3.43 18.73
C HIS A 372 -28.74 3.31 17.85
N LYS A 373 -29.93 3.59 18.43
CA LYS A 373 -31.20 3.60 17.70
C LYS A 373 -31.22 4.63 16.58
N ALA A 374 -30.71 5.84 16.83
CA ALA A 374 -30.64 6.91 15.83
C ALA A 374 -29.78 6.49 14.61
N ILE A 375 -28.60 5.93 14.85
CA ILE A 375 -27.71 5.46 13.78
C ILE A 375 -28.38 4.32 13.00
N GLN A 376 -29.00 3.36 13.68
CA GLN A 376 -29.72 2.26 13.03
C GLN A 376 -30.88 2.76 12.15
N LEU A 377 -31.63 3.76 12.59
CA LEU A 377 -32.70 4.38 11.79
C LEU A 377 -32.12 5.04 10.53
N LEU A 378 -31.10 5.86 10.72
CA LEU A 378 -30.50 6.65 9.63
C LEU A 378 -29.73 5.80 8.60
N THR A 379 -29.14 4.69 9.01
CA THR A 379 -28.49 3.77 8.06
C THR A 379 -29.49 3.02 7.14
N LYS A 380 -30.77 2.99 7.52
CA LYS A 380 -31.85 2.45 6.66
C LYS A 380 -32.42 3.50 5.70
N TRP A 381 -32.03 4.74 5.84
CA TRP A 381 -32.54 5.83 5.00
C TRP A 381 -32.08 5.68 3.55
N LYS A 382 -33.05 5.59 2.63
CA LYS A 382 -32.81 5.22 1.22
C LYS A 382 -31.99 6.25 0.44
N GLU A 383 -32.09 7.53 0.82
CA GLU A 383 -31.39 8.63 0.15
C GLU A 383 -29.89 8.68 0.47
N VAL A 384 -29.43 7.98 1.52
CA VAL A 384 -28.02 7.89 1.89
C VAL A 384 -27.38 6.73 1.13
N ASP A 385 -26.24 6.98 0.50
CA ASP A 385 -25.44 5.98 -0.20
C ASP A 385 -24.44 5.29 0.72
N PHE A 386 -23.82 6.05 1.64
CA PHE A 386 -22.84 5.57 2.61
C PHE A 386 -22.78 6.47 3.85
N CYS A 387 -22.13 5.99 4.90
CA CYS A 387 -22.00 6.69 6.17
C CYS A 387 -20.54 6.98 6.50
N VAL A 388 -20.27 8.07 7.20
CA VAL A 388 -18.97 8.40 7.77
C VAL A 388 -19.13 8.74 9.24
N GLY A 389 -18.57 7.89 10.10
CA GLY A 389 -18.39 8.22 11.49
C GLY A 389 -17.12 9.04 11.71
N PHE A 390 -17.13 10.03 12.60
CA PHE A 390 -15.91 10.74 12.94
C PHE A 390 -15.71 10.86 14.44
N PHE A 391 -14.45 10.92 14.84
CA PHE A 391 -14.03 10.98 16.21
C PHE A 391 -12.82 11.91 16.37
N ARG A 392 -12.87 12.80 17.37
CA ARG A 392 -11.82 13.81 17.65
C ARG A 392 -11.38 13.76 19.11
N PRO A 393 -10.42 12.88 19.47
CA PRO A 393 -9.95 12.74 20.85
C PRO A 393 -9.38 14.04 21.44
N SER A 394 -8.86 14.93 20.59
CA SER A 394 -8.27 16.21 21.00
C SER A 394 -9.26 17.20 21.66
N GLN A 395 -10.55 17.07 21.37
CA GLN A 395 -11.58 17.97 21.91
C GLN A 395 -12.14 17.54 23.27
N MET A 396 -11.71 16.40 23.82
CA MET A 396 -12.28 15.84 25.02
C MET A 396 -11.44 16.14 26.25
N THR A 397 -12.10 16.32 27.39
CA THR A 397 -11.43 16.42 28.68
C THR A 397 -11.03 15.03 29.20
N ASP A 398 -9.92 14.94 29.92
CA ASP A 398 -9.37 13.64 30.34
C ASP A 398 -10.33 12.84 31.23
N GLY A 399 -11.22 13.50 31.98
CA GLY A 399 -12.26 12.84 32.80
C GLY A 399 -13.38 12.15 32.03
N PHE A 400 -13.48 12.35 30.71
CA PHE A 400 -14.51 11.76 29.85
C PHE A 400 -14.01 10.66 28.93
N LEU A 401 -12.73 10.30 28.99
CA LEU A 401 -12.11 9.36 28.07
C LEU A 401 -12.76 7.96 28.06
N ASP A 402 -13.17 7.45 29.23
CA ASP A 402 -13.82 6.14 29.31
C ASP A 402 -15.26 6.17 28.77
N MET A 403 -15.99 7.26 29.01
CA MET A 403 -17.32 7.46 28.44
C MET A 403 -17.26 7.53 26.89
N VAL A 404 -16.22 8.15 26.36
CA VAL A 404 -15.97 8.24 24.93
C VAL A 404 -15.68 6.87 24.32
N ARG A 405 -14.87 6.05 24.98
CA ARG A 405 -14.62 4.67 24.53
C ARG A 405 -15.92 3.87 24.47
N GLN A 406 -16.77 3.98 25.49
CA GLN A 406 -18.07 3.31 25.51
C GLN A 406 -19.00 3.81 24.41
N ALA A 407 -19.06 5.13 24.19
CA ALA A 407 -19.85 5.72 23.12
C ALA A 407 -19.36 5.27 21.73
N ASP A 408 -18.05 5.22 21.51
CA ASP A 408 -17.47 4.73 20.25
C ASP A 408 -17.78 3.26 20.01
N ASP A 409 -17.61 2.41 21.01
CA ASP A 409 -17.95 0.98 20.90
C ASP A 409 -19.42 0.77 20.49
N MET A 410 -20.35 1.58 21.00
CA MET A 410 -21.76 1.51 20.64
C MET A 410 -22.04 2.07 19.23
N ILE A 411 -21.36 3.13 18.81
CA ILE A 411 -21.43 3.65 17.43
C ILE A 411 -20.93 2.59 16.46
N GLN A 412 -19.79 1.96 16.75
CA GLN A 412 -19.25 0.90 15.91
C GLN A 412 -20.20 -0.29 15.82
N GLN A 413 -20.86 -0.69 16.92
CA GLN A 413 -21.90 -1.70 16.92
C GLN A 413 -23.11 -1.30 16.08
N ALA A 414 -23.58 -0.04 16.20
CA ALA A 414 -24.70 0.48 15.42
C ALA A 414 -24.40 0.48 13.92
N PHE A 415 -23.19 0.90 13.55
CA PHE A 415 -22.72 0.83 12.15
C PHE A 415 -22.39 -0.61 11.71
N GLY A 416 -22.05 -1.51 12.61
CA GLY A 416 -21.86 -2.93 12.32
C GLY A 416 -23.11 -3.60 11.76
N ALA A 417 -24.27 -3.15 12.20
CA ALA A 417 -25.58 -3.60 11.70
C ALA A 417 -26.07 -2.83 10.46
N SER A 418 -25.27 -1.90 9.92
CA SER A 418 -25.65 -1.11 8.75
C SER A 418 -25.57 -1.91 7.45
N PHE A 419 -26.61 -1.79 6.61
CA PHE A 419 -26.58 -2.27 5.23
C PHE A 419 -25.84 -1.33 4.27
N LYS A 420 -25.41 -0.15 4.73
CA LYS A 420 -24.67 0.83 3.95
C LYS A 420 -23.18 0.68 4.19
N PRO A 421 -22.33 0.97 3.18
CA PRO A 421 -20.90 1.11 3.41
C PRO A 421 -20.60 2.18 4.47
N VAL A 422 -19.65 1.90 5.36
CA VAL A 422 -19.28 2.81 6.45
C VAL A 422 -17.79 3.04 6.46
N ALA A 423 -17.40 4.29 6.58
CA ALA A 423 -16.02 4.72 6.79
C ALA A 423 -15.90 5.48 8.13
N TYR A 424 -14.66 5.58 8.64
CA TYR A 424 -14.39 6.31 9.88
C TYR A 424 -13.25 7.31 9.71
N ILE A 425 -13.38 8.42 10.45
CA ILE A 425 -12.31 9.40 10.61
C ILE A 425 -11.95 9.41 12.09
N VAL A 426 -10.69 9.11 12.41
CA VAL A 426 -10.13 9.19 13.75
C VAL A 426 -8.98 10.19 13.69
N GLU A 427 -9.23 11.44 14.05
CA GLU A 427 -8.20 12.46 13.97
C GLU A 427 -7.09 12.23 15.00
N SER A 428 -5.86 12.56 14.60
CA SER A 428 -4.69 12.54 15.48
C SER A 428 -4.87 13.54 16.63
N ALA A 429 -4.34 13.18 17.80
CA ALA A 429 -4.40 14.00 18.99
C ALA A 429 -3.04 14.58 19.37
N VAL A 430 -3.07 15.74 20.06
CA VAL A 430 -1.85 16.49 20.38
C VAL A 430 -1.08 15.90 21.56
N THR A 431 -1.76 15.24 22.51
CA THR A 431 -1.13 14.63 23.68
C THR A 431 -0.90 13.13 23.51
N ALA A 432 0.17 12.59 24.11
CA ALA A 432 0.50 11.16 24.00
C ALA A 432 -0.66 10.25 24.47
N THR A 433 -1.32 10.59 25.57
CA THR A 433 -2.45 9.83 26.09
C THR A 433 -3.62 9.77 25.11
N ARG A 434 -3.99 10.91 24.53
CA ARG A 434 -5.10 10.99 23.58
C ARG A 434 -4.73 10.37 22.24
N GLN A 435 -3.46 10.46 21.83
CA GLN A 435 -2.97 9.78 20.66
C GLN A 435 -3.06 8.25 20.80
N ALA A 436 -2.76 7.71 21.98
CA ALA A 436 -2.90 6.29 22.27
C ALA A 436 -4.37 5.82 22.14
N ILE A 437 -5.32 6.64 22.59
CA ILE A 437 -6.76 6.37 22.46
C ILE A 437 -7.19 6.42 20.99
N ALA A 438 -6.80 7.48 20.26
CA ALA A 438 -7.08 7.58 18.82
C ALA A 438 -6.58 6.34 18.07
N PHE A 439 -5.41 5.89 18.44
CA PHE A 439 -4.79 4.72 17.92
C PHE A 439 -5.55 3.42 18.21
N GLU A 440 -5.94 3.21 19.49
CA GLU A 440 -6.78 2.07 19.91
C GLU A 440 -8.10 2.02 19.12
N MET A 441 -8.76 3.18 18.99
CA MET A 441 -10.01 3.30 18.24
C MET A 441 -9.82 2.99 16.75
N ALA A 442 -8.78 3.54 16.12
CA ALA A 442 -8.46 3.25 14.73
C ALA A 442 -8.25 1.74 14.52
N GLN A 443 -7.55 1.06 15.44
CA GLN A 443 -7.35 -0.39 15.35
C GLN A 443 -8.66 -1.19 15.50
N LYS A 444 -9.59 -0.79 16.36
CA LYS A 444 -10.92 -1.42 16.47
C LYS A 444 -11.70 -1.28 15.15
N VAL A 445 -11.67 -0.09 14.54
CA VAL A 445 -12.30 0.16 13.22
C VAL A 445 -11.71 -0.75 12.15
N VAL A 446 -10.39 -0.80 12.05
CA VAL A 446 -9.67 -1.67 11.11
C VAL A 446 -10.03 -3.15 11.34
N ALA A 447 -10.05 -3.60 12.60
CA ALA A 447 -10.42 -4.97 12.95
C ALA A 447 -11.87 -5.30 12.58
N SER A 448 -12.76 -4.30 12.54
CA SER A 448 -14.14 -4.46 12.06
C SER A 448 -14.29 -4.45 10.53
N GLY A 449 -13.17 -4.39 9.78
CA GLY A 449 -13.16 -4.40 8.32
C GLY A 449 -13.68 -3.11 7.68
N LYS A 450 -13.40 -1.96 8.29
CA LYS A 450 -13.80 -0.65 7.77
C LYS A 450 -12.58 0.25 7.54
N PRO A 451 -12.61 1.13 6.53
CA PRO A 451 -11.51 2.08 6.30
C PRO A 451 -11.49 3.15 7.38
N VAL A 452 -10.28 3.51 7.81
CA VAL A 452 -10.04 4.60 8.75
C VAL A 452 -9.15 5.66 8.12
N TYR A 453 -9.49 6.93 8.35
CA TYR A 453 -8.74 8.10 7.89
C TYR A 453 -8.34 8.97 9.08
N TYR A 454 -7.26 9.74 8.93
CA TYR A 454 -6.74 10.56 10.03
C TYR A 454 -7.06 12.05 9.91
N SER A 455 -7.82 12.44 8.88
CA SER A 455 -8.35 13.80 8.73
C SER A 455 -9.60 13.83 7.87
N PHE A 456 -10.38 14.90 7.97
CA PHE A 456 -11.56 15.15 7.14
C PHE A 456 -11.19 15.23 5.66
N ALA A 457 -10.10 15.93 5.34
CA ALA A 457 -9.63 16.11 3.98
C ALA A 457 -9.18 14.77 3.35
N ALA A 458 -8.48 13.91 4.10
CA ALA A 458 -8.04 12.60 3.64
C ALA A 458 -9.24 11.70 3.32
N ALA A 459 -10.23 11.64 4.21
CA ALA A 459 -11.45 10.86 4.00
C ALA A 459 -12.23 11.34 2.77
N ALA A 460 -12.50 12.64 2.69
CA ALA A 460 -13.28 13.22 1.60
C ALA A 460 -12.59 13.02 0.24
N GLU A 461 -11.26 13.15 0.17
CA GLU A 461 -10.51 12.95 -1.08
C GLU A 461 -10.45 11.48 -1.50
N ALA A 462 -10.11 10.56 -0.60
CA ALA A 462 -10.05 9.13 -0.92
C ALA A 462 -11.41 8.59 -1.37
N LEU A 463 -12.48 8.92 -0.64
CA LEU A 463 -13.84 8.55 -1.00
C LEU A 463 -14.25 9.15 -2.34
N ARG A 464 -13.90 10.42 -2.63
CA ARG A 464 -14.15 11.06 -3.92
C ARG A 464 -13.47 10.32 -5.07
N LEU A 465 -12.19 10.00 -4.93
CA LEU A 465 -11.41 9.30 -5.95
C LEU A 465 -12.01 7.93 -6.29
N VAL A 466 -12.39 7.15 -5.25
CA VAL A 466 -12.99 5.83 -5.46
C VAL A 466 -14.41 5.94 -6.00
N ALA A 467 -15.23 6.91 -5.54
CA ALA A 467 -16.56 7.16 -6.11
C ALA A 467 -16.51 7.51 -7.60
N GLU A 468 -15.54 8.35 -8.00
CA GLU A 468 -15.32 8.69 -9.40
C GLU A 468 -14.87 7.50 -10.23
N TYR A 469 -13.96 6.70 -9.70
CA TYR A 469 -13.54 5.45 -10.33
C TYR A 469 -14.73 4.52 -10.57
N ASN A 470 -15.54 4.25 -9.55
CA ASN A 470 -16.69 3.36 -9.64
C ASN A 470 -17.75 3.90 -10.62
N LYS A 471 -18.01 5.21 -10.63
CA LYS A 471 -18.93 5.84 -11.58
C LYS A 471 -18.47 5.62 -13.03
N ARG A 472 -17.18 5.84 -13.33
CA ARG A 472 -16.62 5.65 -14.68
C ARG A 472 -16.57 4.18 -15.09
N LYS A 473 -16.38 3.26 -14.14
CA LYS A 473 -16.42 1.81 -14.39
C LYS A 473 -17.80 1.40 -14.90
N ILE A 474 -18.88 1.86 -14.28
CA ILE A 474 -20.26 1.56 -14.69
C ILE A 474 -20.57 2.12 -16.09
N SER A 475 -20.07 3.31 -16.43
CA SER A 475 -20.32 3.91 -17.74
C SER A 475 -19.55 3.26 -18.90
N ARG A 476 -18.66 2.31 -18.61
CA ARG A 476 -17.87 1.56 -19.60
C ARG A 476 -18.37 0.10 -19.82
N LEU A 477 -19.19 -0.40 -18.89
CA LEU A 477 -19.96 -1.64 -19.01
C LEU A 477 -21.25 -1.39 -19.78
#